data_0591f190234edc6ce2bd197f03b7929c
#
_entry.id   0591f190234edc6ce2bd197f03b7929c
#
_cell.length_a   1.000
_cell.length_b   1.000
_cell.length_c   1.000
_cell.angle_alpha   90.00
_cell.angle_beta   90.00
_cell.angle_gamma   90.00
#
_symmetry.space_group_name_H-M   'P 1'
#
loop_
_entity.id
_entity.type
_entity.pdbx_description
1 polymer ?
#
loop_
_entity_poly.entity_id
_entity_poly.type
_entity_poly.pdbx_seq_one_letter_code
_entity_poly.pdbx_strand_id
1 'polypeptide(L)'
;QGGLYAAPDPSGFRAFSGRYSAKYGQQPVRTATLAYDAVALVAALARTQGAQKFSTEVLTNPSGFSGIDGLFRFRPDGTNQRGLAVMRVASGGGQPVAGSPKSFSA
;
A
#
# COMPACT_ATOMS: atom_id res chain seq x y z
N GLN A 1 20.71 15.59 -3.04
CA GLN A 1 19.96 15.73 -4.29
C GLN A 1 20.47 14.75 -5.32
N GLY A 2 19.55 14.13 -6.07
CA GLY A 2 19.93 13.11 -7.03
C GLY A 2 20.08 11.70 -6.46
N GLY A 3 20.06 11.54 -5.14
CA GLY A 3 20.11 10.23 -4.51
C GLY A 3 18.83 9.43 -4.76
N LEU A 4 18.94 8.11 -4.68
CA LEU A 4 17.81 7.20 -4.88
C LEU A 4 17.39 6.56 -3.56
N TYR A 5 16.08 6.29 -3.44
CA TYR A 5 15.55 5.57 -2.27
C TYR A 5 14.28 4.84 -2.67
N ALA A 6 13.89 3.85 -1.87
CA ALA A 6 12.66 3.09 -2.09
C ALA A 6 11.57 3.63 -1.19
N ALA A 7 10.37 3.76 -1.73
CA ALA A 7 9.21 4.24 -0.98
C ALA A 7 7.94 3.83 -1.71
N PRO A 8 6.77 3.84 -1.04
CA PRO A 8 5.51 3.61 -1.75
C PRO A 8 5.32 4.63 -2.87
N ASP A 9 4.70 4.19 -3.97
CA ASP A 9 4.40 5.08 -5.07
C ASP A 9 3.49 6.21 -4.57
N PRO A 10 3.84 7.48 -4.82
CA PRO A 10 3.09 8.60 -4.24
C PRO A 10 1.71 8.83 -4.86
N SER A 11 1.40 8.22 -6.01
CA SER A 11 0.13 8.48 -6.70
C SER A 11 -1.07 8.03 -5.86
N GLY A 12 -0.97 6.89 -5.18
CA GLY A 12 -2.05 6.39 -4.34
C GLY A 12 -2.34 7.31 -3.17
N PHE A 13 -1.29 7.76 -2.48
CA PHE A 13 -1.46 8.69 -1.36
C PHE A 13 -2.02 10.03 -1.83
N ARG A 14 -1.60 10.51 -3.00
CA ARG A 14 -2.11 11.76 -3.55
C ARG A 14 -3.62 11.71 -3.77
N ALA A 15 -4.09 10.62 -4.38
CA ALA A 15 -5.53 10.42 -4.61
C ALA A 15 -6.30 10.29 -3.29
N PHE A 16 -5.74 9.54 -2.33
CA PHE A 16 -6.33 9.38 -1.01
C PHE A 16 -6.42 10.73 -0.28
N SER A 17 -5.35 11.52 -0.32
CA SER A 17 -5.31 12.84 0.32
C SER A 17 -6.40 13.76 -0.22
N GLY A 18 -6.65 13.71 -1.53
CA GLY A 18 -7.71 14.50 -2.13
C GLY A 18 -9.08 14.15 -1.57
N ARG A 19 -9.39 12.85 -1.50
CA ARG A 19 -10.67 12.39 -0.93
C ARG A 19 -10.78 12.71 0.55
N TYR A 20 -9.69 12.52 1.29
CA TYR A 20 -9.67 12.80 2.73
C TYR A 20 -9.91 14.29 3.01
N SER A 21 -9.19 15.15 2.29
CA SER A 21 -9.31 16.60 2.46
C SER A 21 -10.71 17.09 2.09
N ALA A 22 -11.31 16.53 1.05
CA ALA A 22 -12.68 16.90 0.66
C ALA A 22 -13.68 16.56 1.75
N LYS A 23 -13.44 15.45 2.49
CA LYS A 23 -14.38 15.01 3.53
C LYS A 23 -14.13 15.68 4.87
N TYR A 24 -12.87 15.87 5.25
CA TYR A 24 -12.52 16.32 6.61
C TYR A 24 -11.89 17.71 6.67
N GLY A 25 -11.62 18.33 5.54
CA GLY A 25 -11.13 19.70 5.49
C GLY A 25 -9.66 19.90 5.83
N GLN A 26 -8.91 18.82 5.98
CA GLN A 26 -7.48 18.90 6.28
C GLN A 26 -6.75 17.71 5.67
N GLN A 27 -5.43 17.82 5.54
CA GLN A 27 -4.61 16.75 5.00
C GLN A 27 -4.50 15.60 5.98
N PRO A 28 -4.50 14.33 5.51
CA PRO A 28 -4.27 13.18 6.39
C PRO A 28 -2.80 13.10 6.80
N VAL A 29 -2.54 12.46 7.95
CA VAL A 29 -1.17 12.06 8.27
C VAL A 29 -0.73 10.97 7.28
N ARG A 30 0.59 10.89 7.03
CA ARG A 30 1.08 9.98 5.99
C ARG A 30 0.71 8.51 6.25
N THR A 31 0.69 8.09 7.50
CA THR A 31 0.39 6.71 7.87
C THR A 31 -1.09 6.36 7.85
N ALA A 32 -1.98 7.32 7.56
CA ALA A 32 -3.42 7.04 7.47
C ALA A 32 -3.76 5.98 6.42
N THR A 33 -2.98 5.90 5.34
CA THR A 33 -3.20 4.89 4.30
C THR A 33 -2.97 3.47 4.79
N LEU A 34 -2.09 3.28 5.78
CA LEU A 34 -1.89 1.95 6.37
C LEU A 34 -3.16 1.47 7.07
N ALA A 35 -3.80 2.34 7.84
CA ALA A 35 -5.07 2.00 8.49
C ALA A 35 -6.18 1.79 7.46
N TYR A 36 -6.24 2.62 6.45
CA TYR A 36 -7.22 2.48 5.38
C TYR A 36 -7.06 1.13 4.67
N ASP A 37 -5.83 0.76 4.31
CA ASP A 37 -5.56 -0.49 3.63
C ASP A 37 -5.91 -1.70 4.50
N ALA A 38 -5.64 -1.62 5.81
CA ALA A 38 -5.98 -2.70 6.73
C ALA A 38 -7.49 -2.92 6.78
N VAL A 39 -8.27 -1.86 6.91
CA VAL A 39 -9.74 -1.96 6.94
C VAL A 39 -10.28 -2.42 5.59
N ALA A 40 -9.74 -1.92 4.49
CA ALA A 40 -10.16 -2.31 3.16
C ALA A 40 -9.90 -3.80 2.92
N LEU A 41 -8.76 -4.33 3.40
CA LEU A 41 -8.45 -5.75 3.30
C LEU A 41 -9.45 -6.58 4.10
N VAL A 42 -9.72 -6.20 5.35
CA VAL A 42 -10.69 -6.91 6.19
C VAL A 42 -12.06 -6.95 5.52
N ALA A 43 -12.51 -5.83 4.98
CA ALA A 43 -13.80 -5.75 4.31
C ALA A 43 -13.85 -6.64 3.06
N ALA A 44 -12.79 -6.63 2.26
CA ALA A 44 -12.72 -7.46 1.05
C ALA A 44 -12.73 -8.95 1.39
N LEU A 45 -11.96 -9.36 2.39
CA LEU A 45 -11.91 -10.77 2.80
C LEU A 45 -13.24 -11.22 3.39
N ALA A 46 -13.88 -10.35 4.17
CA ALA A 46 -15.20 -10.67 4.73
C ALA A 46 -16.25 -10.92 3.63
N ARG A 47 -16.15 -10.20 2.50
CA ARG A 47 -17.09 -10.38 1.40
C ARG A 47 -16.80 -11.60 0.54
N THR A 48 -15.52 -12.00 0.41
CA THR A 48 -15.13 -12.95 -0.63
C THR A 48 -14.73 -14.33 -0.12
N GLN A 49 -14.31 -14.45 1.15
CA GLN A 49 -13.69 -15.68 1.65
C GLN A 49 -14.57 -16.48 2.62
N GLY A 50 -15.75 -16.03 2.93
CA GLY A 50 -16.69 -16.78 3.75
C GLY A 50 -16.12 -17.13 5.13
N ALA A 51 -16.24 -18.40 5.53
CA ALA A 51 -15.79 -18.86 6.84
C ALA A 51 -14.26 -18.82 7.00
N GLN A 52 -13.53 -18.82 5.88
CA GLN A 52 -12.06 -18.83 5.90
C GLN A 52 -11.44 -17.43 5.80
N LYS A 53 -12.24 -16.40 5.92
CA LYS A 53 -11.84 -15.01 5.58
C LYS A 53 -10.57 -14.53 6.26
N PHE A 54 -10.28 -15.02 7.46
CA PHE A 54 -9.08 -14.58 8.19
C PHE A 54 -8.14 -15.74 8.53
N SER A 55 -8.24 -16.84 7.78
CA SER A 55 -7.34 -17.97 7.97
C SER A 55 -5.90 -17.61 7.58
N THR A 56 -4.94 -18.36 8.11
CA THR A 56 -3.54 -18.16 7.77
C THR A 56 -3.30 -18.32 6.27
N GLU A 57 -3.95 -19.30 5.63
CA GLU A 57 -3.81 -19.52 4.19
C GLU A 57 -4.28 -18.33 3.38
N VAL A 58 -5.40 -17.73 3.75
CA VAL A 58 -5.94 -16.56 3.06
C VAL A 58 -5.05 -15.35 3.30
N LEU A 59 -4.66 -15.10 4.54
CA LEU A 59 -3.86 -13.92 4.88
C LEU A 59 -2.46 -13.97 4.30
N THR A 60 -1.87 -15.16 4.16
CA THR A 60 -0.53 -15.34 3.61
C THR A 60 -0.52 -15.70 2.12
N ASN A 61 -1.60 -15.40 1.42
CA ASN A 61 -1.69 -15.64 -0.03
C ASN A 61 -0.46 -15.05 -0.72
N PRO A 62 0.32 -15.87 -1.46
CA PRO A 62 1.54 -15.37 -2.12
C PRO A 62 1.31 -14.29 -3.15
N SER A 63 0.11 -14.21 -3.73
CA SER A 63 -0.24 -13.13 -4.67
C SER A 63 -0.40 -11.78 -3.97
N GLY A 64 -0.66 -11.79 -2.67
CA GLY A 64 -0.79 -10.57 -1.89
C GLY A 64 -2.07 -9.80 -2.16
N PHE A 65 -2.03 -8.54 -1.78
CA PHE A 65 -3.17 -7.63 -1.86
C PHE A 65 -2.73 -6.28 -2.40
N SER A 66 -3.63 -5.59 -3.08
CA SER A 66 -3.36 -4.27 -3.63
C SER A 66 -4.05 -3.21 -2.79
N GLY A 67 -3.31 -2.23 -2.32
CA GLY A 67 -3.83 -1.14 -1.49
C GLY A 67 -3.45 0.23 -2.04
N ILE A 68 -3.77 1.26 -1.26
CA ILE A 68 -3.45 2.65 -1.58
C ILE A 68 -1.94 2.82 -1.78
N ASP A 69 -1.14 2.18 -0.92
CA ASP A 69 0.32 2.25 -0.97
C ASP A 69 0.93 1.12 -1.80
N GLY A 70 0.14 0.48 -2.67
CA GLY A 70 0.63 -0.51 -3.59
C GLY A 70 0.44 -1.93 -3.12
N LEU A 71 1.18 -2.83 -3.72
CA LEU A 71 1.09 -4.26 -3.50
C LEU A 71 1.78 -4.65 -2.20
N PHE A 72 1.14 -5.51 -1.41
CA PHE A 72 1.75 -6.07 -0.20
C PHE A 72 1.27 -7.49 0.04
N ARG A 73 2.06 -8.27 0.79
CA ARG A 73 1.66 -9.60 1.24
C ARG A 73 2.24 -9.88 2.61
N PHE A 74 1.59 -10.79 3.32
CA PHE A 74 2.05 -11.22 4.65
C PHE A 74 2.81 -12.53 4.54
N ARG A 75 3.82 -12.67 5.39
CA ARG A 75 4.59 -13.90 5.51
C ARG A 75 4.12 -14.70 6.72
N PRO A 76 4.34 -16.02 6.73
CA PRO A 76 3.92 -16.84 7.87
C PRO A 76 4.51 -16.42 9.22
N ASP A 77 5.65 -15.73 9.21
CA ASP A 77 6.29 -15.27 10.45
C ASP A 77 5.69 -13.95 10.99
N GLY A 78 4.65 -13.42 10.35
CA GLY A 78 4.01 -12.19 10.78
C GLY A 78 4.58 -10.91 10.17
N THR A 79 5.66 -11.02 9.38
CA THR A 79 6.20 -9.86 8.67
C THR A 79 5.49 -9.67 7.35
N ASN A 80 5.76 -8.54 6.68
CA ASN A 80 5.19 -8.28 5.37
C ASN A 80 6.26 -7.96 4.35
N GLN A 81 5.86 -8.06 3.09
CA GLN A 81 6.67 -7.67 1.94
C GLN A 81 5.84 -6.71 1.11
N ARG A 82 6.45 -5.61 0.66
CA ARG A 82 5.75 -4.59 -0.12
C ARG A 82 6.47 -4.32 -1.42
N GLY A 83 5.69 -4.04 -2.47
CA GLY A 83 6.22 -3.47 -3.69
C GLY A 83 6.44 -1.97 -3.48
N LEU A 84 7.63 -1.49 -3.82
CA LEU A 84 7.98 -0.09 -3.63
C LEU A 84 8.43 0.51 -4.96
N ALA A 85 8.21 1.81 -5.11
CA ALA A 85 8.75 2.58 -6.21
C ALA A 85 10.17 3.01 -5.89
N VAL A 86 10.96 3.27 -6.92
CA VAL A 86 12.28 3.89 -6.76
C VAL A 86 12.12 5.39 -6.95
N MET A 87 12.56 6.14 -5.97
CA MET A 87 12.40 7.59 -5.91
C MET A 87 13.77 8.25 -6.00
N ARG A 88 13.79 9.45 -6.58
CA ARG A 88 14.99 10.30 -6.64
C ARG A 88 14.77 11.54 -5.78
N VAL A 89 15.75 11.89 -4.97
CA VAL A 89 15.71 13.12 -4.19
C VAL A 89 15.85 14.31 -5.13
N ALA A 90 14.90 15.24 -5.06
CA ALA A 90 14.87 16.43 -5.90
C ALA A 90 14.44 17.62 -5.06
N SER A 91 14.72 18.83 -5.54
CA SER A 91 14.24 20.04 -4.89
C SER A 91 12.71 20.05 -4.94
N GLY A 92 12.03 20.18 -3.86
CA GLY A 92 10.57 20.10 -3.80
C GLY A 92 10.05 18.71 -3.46
N GLY A 93 10.96 17.75 -3.18
CA GLY A 93 10.57 16.42 -2.73
C GLY A 93 11.03 15.30 -3.63
N GLY A 94 10.59 14.09 -3.35
CA GLY A 94 10.95 12.92 -4.13
C GLY A 94 10.21 12.84 -5.44
N GLN A 95 10.87 12.32 -6.46
CA GLN A 95 10.26 12.06 -7.76
C GLN A 95 10.39 10.59 -8.11
N PRO A 96 9.33 9.93 -8.56
CA PRO A 96 9.43 8.51 -8.96
C PRO A 96 10.23 8.38 -10.25
N VAL A 97 11.18 7.43 -10.25
CA VAL A 97 11.96 7.08 -11.44
C VAL A 97 11.64 5.69 -11.94
N ALA A 98 11.02 4.84 -11.09
CA ALA A 98 10.50 3.54 -11.49
C ALA A 98 9.29 3.24 -10.64
N GLY A 99 8.19 2.80 -11.25
CA GLY A 99 6.96 2.50 -10.54
C GLY A 99 7.09 1.25 -9.68
N SER A 100 6.16 1.10 -8.73
CA SER A 100 6.11 -0.09 -7.91
C SER A 100 5.59 -1.28 -8.73
N PRO A 101 5.98 -2.51 -8.35
CA PRO A 101 5.50 -3.70 -9.07
C PRO A 101 4.00 -3.91 -8.89
N LYS A 102 3.37 -4.52 -9.87
CA LYS A 102 1.94 -4.83 -9.85
C LYS A 102 1.66 -6.26 -9.38
N SER A 103 2.70 -7.09 -9.28
CA SER A 103 2.57 -8.45 -8.80
C SER A 103 3.88 -8.91 -8.18
N PHE A 104 3.78 -9.90 -7.29
CA PHE A 104 4.96 -10.58 -6.77
C PHE A 104 5.28 -11.73 -7.73
N SER A 105 6.10 -11.43 -8.71
CA SER A 105 6.52 -12.47 -9.65
C SER A 105 7.60 -13.35 -9.02
N ALA A 106 7.56 -14.60 -9.40
CA ALA A 106 8.57 -15.56 -8.93
C ALA A 106 9.94 -15.27 -9.56
#